data_00e8004652569a99a47b3dafb7401169
#
_entry.id   00e8004652569a99a47b3dafb7401169
#
_cell.length_a   1.000
_cell.length_b   1.000
_cell.length_c   1.000
_cell.angle_alpha   90.00
_cell.angle_beta   90.00
_cell.angle_gamma   90.00
#
_symmetry.space_group_name_H-M   'P 1'
#
loop_
_entity.id
_entity.type
_entity.pdbx_description
1 polymer ?
#
loop_
_entity_poly.entity_id
_entity_poly.type
_entity_poly.pdbx_seq_one_letter_code
_entity_poly.pdbx_strand_id
1 'polypeptide(L)'
;MNKVHDSSYKFLFSNPEFVRDLIMGFIPDDWLHSLDYETLEKVPGSYITDDFKQREDDIVWRVKVGGEWVYLYLLIEFQSSVDKYMALRMMVYVGLLYQDLIKRGEVLVDGRLPPILPIVLYNGAKRWTAATDIADLIPAVPGLVSEFKPSLKYLLIDESAYSSSELSSLRNLVAAVFRFEQAQSPASIEDIINLLIEWLADRPDLKRMFALWIRATLMRKQNYSILLPQIDDLQEIKVMLADRLEEWAHGYIAEGKQEGLQEGKQQGLQEGLQKGELNGLQKGEMLALQRLLAKRFGVIPMETVTLISQAPLEDIERWFDRAIDAKQLPDVFAD
;
A
#
# COMPACT_ATOMS: atom_id res chain seq x y z
N MET A 1 0.92 15.25 -5.81
CA MET A 1 1.33 13.97 -6.40
C MET A 1 0.13 13.05 -6.72
N ASN A 2 -1.03 13.20 -6.05
CA ASN A 2 -2.20 12.32 -6.20
C ASN A 2 -2.96 12.42 -7.55
N LYS A 3 -3.07 13.60 -8.15
CA LYS A 3 -3.92 13.81 -9.35
C LYS A 3 -3.54 12.98 -10.59
N VAL A 4 -2.30 12.53 -10.73
CA VAL A 4 -1.84 11.81 -11.94
C VAL A 4 -2.19 10.31 -11.89
N HIS A 5 -2.29 9.71 -10.68
CA HIS A 5 -2.75 8.33 -10.53
C HIS A 5 -4.23 8.20 -10.87
N ASP A 6 -5.03 9.09 -10.31
CA ASP A 6 -6.49 9.09 -10.49
C ASP A 6 -6.86 9.26 -11.97
N SER A 7 -6.14 10.13 -12.70
CA SER A 7 -6.35 10.33 -14.16
C SER A 7 -5.99 9.09 -15.01
N SER A 8 -5.03 8.27 -14.60
CA SER A 8 -4.63 7.08 -15.34
C SER A 8 -5.63 5.93 -15.21
N TYR A 9 -6.24 5.74 -14.04
CA TYR A 9 -7.34 4.81 -13.85
C TYR A 9 -8.59 5.28 -14.59
N LYS A 10 -8.92 6.57 -14.52
CA LYS A 10 -10.01 7.17 -15.28
C LYS A 10 -9.89 6.91 -16.78
N PHE A 11 -8.67 6.96 -17.31
CA PHE A 11 -8.41 6.63 -18.71
C PHE A 11 -8.79 5.16 -19.01
N LEU A 12 -8.35 4.19 -18.22
CA LEU A 12 -8.69 2.77 -18.39
C LEU A 12 -10.20 2.52 -18.24
N PHE A 13 -10.79 3.02 -17.16
CA PHE A 13 -12.20 2.84 -16.86
C PHE A 13 -13.13 3.71 -17.70
N SER A 14 -12.59 4.46 -18.67
CA SER A 14 -13.38 5.04 -19.77
C SER A 14 -13.80 4.00 -20.82
N ASN A 15 -13.25 2.79 -20.76
CA ASN A 15 -13.66 1.66 -21.60
C ASN A 15 -14.60 0.73 -20.80
N PRO A 16 -15.74 0.31 -21.39
CA PRO A 16 -16.75 -0.50 -20.70
C PRO A 16 -16.24 -1.87 -20.23
N GLU A 17 -15.25 -2.45 -20.91
CA GLU A 17 -14.71 -3.75 -20.53
C GLU A 17 -13.99 -3.72 -19.18
N PHE A 18 -13.31 -2.63 -18.83
CA PHE A 18 -12.72 -2.48 -17.49
C PHE A 18 -13.79 -2.41 -16.40
N VAL A 19 -14.93 -1.77 -16.68
CA VAL A 19 -16.04 -1.69 -15.73
C VAL A 19 -16.68 -3.06 -15.55
N ARG A 20 -16.94 -3.78 -16.65
CA ARG A 20 -17.43 -5.17 -16.58
C ARG A 20 -16.47 -6.05 -15.78
N ASP A 21 -15.19 -6.01 -16.13
CA ASP A 21 -14.16 -6.84 -15.51
C ASP A 21 -13.97 -6.50 -14.02
N LEU A 22 -14.15 -5.23 -13.61
CA LEU A 22 -14.17 -4.84 -12.21
C LEU A 22 -15.30 -5.55 -11.46
N ILE A 23 -16.50 -5.51 -12.00
CA ILE A 23 -17.66 -6.10 -11.35
C ILE A 23 -17.54 -7.63 -11.33
N MET A 24 -17.26 -8.23 -12.48
CA MET A 24 -17.18 -9.68 -12.62
C MET A 24 -16.04 -10.32 -11.80
N GLY A 25 -14.93 -9.60 -11.62
CA GLY A 25 -13.75 -10.15 -10.94
C GLY A 25 -13.64 -9.81 -9.46
N PHE A 26 -14.26 -8.70 -9.02
CA PHE A 26 -13.98 -8.14 -7.70
C PHE A 26 -15.22 -7.88 -6.84
N ILE A 27 -16.41 -8.06 -7.39
CA ILE A 27 -17.67 -7.92 -6.63
C ILE A 27 -18.38 -9.28 -6.63
N PRO A 28 -18.41 -10.01 -5.51
CA PRO A 28 -19.04 -11.33 -5.42
C PRO A 28 -20.56 -11.19 -5.26
N ASP A 29 -21.27 -10.89 -6.35
CA ASP A 29 -22.71 -10.72 -6.38
C ASP A 29 -23.30 -11.31 -7.66
N ASP A 30 -24.03 -12.41 -7.54
CA ASP A 30 -24.58 -13.19 -8.66
C ASP A 30 -25.57 -12.36 -9.50
N TRP A 31 -26.31 -11.45 -8.86
CA TRP A 31 -27.27 -10.61 -9.57
C TRP A 31 -26.53 -9.58 -10.44
N LEU A 32 -25.51 -8.93 -9.93
CA LEU A 32 -24.66 -8.04 -10.72
C LEU A 32 -23.99 -8.79 -11.87
N HIS A 33 -23.53 -10.02 -11.64
CA HIS A 33 -22.93 -10.87 -12.69
C HIS A 33 -23.93 -11.28 -13.78
N SER A 34 -25.24 -11.23 -13.51
CA SER A 34 -26.30 -11.56 -14.48
C SER A 34 -26.71 -10.40 -15.39
N LEU A 35 -26.20 -9.19 -15.18
CA LEU A 35 -26.55 -8.03 -15.98
C LEU A 35 -25.96 -8.10 -17.38
N ASP A 36 -26.66 -7.49 -18.34
CA ASP A 36 -26.19 -7.36 -19.73
C ASP A 36 -25.21 -6.19 -19.87
N TYR A 37 -23.92 -6.47 -19.75
CA TYR A 37 -22.84 -5.48 -19.84
C TYR A 37 -22.62 -4.93 -21.25
N GLU A 38 -23.22 -5.51 -22.30
CA GLU A 38 -23.24 -4.92 -23.64
C GLU A 38 -24.07 -3.63 -23.67
N THR A 39 -24.92 -3.42 -22.65
CA THR A 39 -25.72 -2.20 -22.49
C THR A 39 -25.04 -1.11 -21.66
N LEU A 40 -23.76 -1.30 -21.30
CA LEU A 40 -23.01 -0.28 -20.56
C LEU A 40 -22.91 1.02 -21.36
N GLU A 41 -23.36 2.10 -20.74
CA GLU A 41 -23.30 3.45 -21.29
C GLU A 41 -22.59 4.37 -20.30
N LYS A 42 -21.58 5.10 -20.79
CA LYS A 42 -20.91 6.13 -19.98
C LYS A 42 -21.81 7.35 -19.86
N VAL A 43 -22.09 7.75 -18.62
CA VAL A 43 -22.88 8.96 -18.36
C VAL A 43 -21.98 10.19 -18.54
N PRO A 44 -22.37 11.18 -19.36
CA PRO A 44 -21.57 12.39 -19.54
C PRO A 44 -21.35 13.13 -18.21
N GLY A 45 -20.11 13.50 -17.92
CA GLY A 45 -19.70 14.12 -16.65
C GLY A 45 -20.10 15.60 -16.46
N SER A 46 -21.23 16.03 -17.00
CA SER A 46 -21.68 17.44 -16.96
C SER A 46 -22.49 17.82 -15.73
N TYR A 47 -22.64 16.92 -14.75
CA TYR A 47 -23.46 17.14 -13.55
C TYR A 47 -22.71 17.82 -12.38
N ILE A 48 -21.46 18.25 -12.63
CA ILE A 48 -20.71 18.97 -11.61
C ILE A 48 -20.96 20.47 -11.79
N THR A 49 -21.63 21.10 -10.81
CA THR A 49 -21.84 22.55 -10.78
C THR A 49 -20.51 23.32 -10.80
N ASP A 50 -20.52 24.59 -11.25
CA ASP A 50 -19.34 25.43 -11.40
C ASP A 50 -18.47 25.53 -10.13
N ASP A 51 -19.04 25.36 -8.95
CA ASP A 51 -18.34 25.35 -7.65
C ASP A 51 -17.52 24.06 -7.40
N PHE A 52 -17.75 22.98 -8.17
CA PHE A 52 -17.09 21.68 -8.05
C PHE A 52 -16.17 21.34 -9.23
N LYS A 53 -15.85 22.29 -10.09
CA LYS A 53 -14.95 22.13 -11.28
C LYS A 53 -13.58 21.51 -11.01
N GLN A 54 -13.18 21.28 -9.75
CA GLN A 54 -11.88 20.69 -9.40
C GLN A 54 -11.91 19.17 -9.13
N ARG A 55 -13.07 18.51 -9.28
CA ARG A 55 -13.20 17.07 -8.99
C ARG A 55 -13.41 16.28 -10.26
N GLU A 56 -12.33 16.09 -11.01
CA GLU A 56 -12.31 15.40 -12.30
C GLU A 56 -12.15 13.87 -12.18
N ASP A 57 -12.23 13.30 -10.98
CA ASP A 57 -11.68 11.98 -10.70
C ASP A 57 -12.71 10.83 -10.67
N ASP A 58 -14.01 11.11 -10.82
CA ASP A 58 -15.09 10.13 -10.83
C ASP A 58 -15.60 9.81 -12.23
N ILE A 59 -16.04 8.57 -12.41
CA ILE A 59 -16.67 8.10 -13.65
C ILE A 59 -18.03 7.50 -13.29
N VAL A 60 -19.04 7.84 -14.10
CA VAL A 60 -20.36 7.25 -13.98
C VAL A 60 -20.70 6.44 -15.21
N TRP A 61 -21.11 5.22 -14.98
CA TRP A 61 -21.66 4.31 -15.97
C TRP A 61 -23.08 3.93 -15.61
N ARG A 62 -23.87 3.56 -16.58
CA ARG A 62 -25.19 2.95 -16.37
C ARG A 62 -25.30 1.67 -17.19
N VAL A 63 -25.99 0.69 -16.63
CA VAL A 63 -26.29 -0.60 -17.25
C VAL A 63 -27.76 -0.89 -17.14
N LYS A 64 -28.38 -1.49 -18.16
CA LYS A 64 -29.79 -1.88 -18.14
C LYS A 64 -30.02 -3.04 -17.17
N VAL A 65 -31.14 -2.97 -16.45
CA VAL A 65 -31.60 -3.99 -15.53
C VAL A 65 -32.89 -4.61 -16.05
N GLY A 66 -32.87 -5.89 -16.37
CA GLY A 66 -34.01 -6.61 -16.92
C GLY A 66 -34.46 -6.12 -18.30
N GLY A 67 -35.67 -6.48 -18.71
CA GLY A 67 -36.25 -6.03 -19.99
C GLY A 67 -36.81 -4.62 -20.01
N GLU A 68 -36.83 -3.93 -18.87
CA GLU A 68 -37.33 -2.57 -18.70
C GLU A 68 -36.22 -1.54 -18.66
N TRP A 69 -36.54 -0.28 -18.93
CA TRP A 69 -35.61 0.84 -18.96
C TRP A 69 -35.19 1.33 -17.57
N VAL A 70 -34.79 0.39 -16.69
CA VAL A 70 -34.21 0.70 -15.40
C VAL A 70 -32.71 0.57 -15.54
N TYR A 71 -31.99 1.64 -15.19
CA TYR A 71 -30.53 1.64 -15.18
C TYR A 71 -30.01 1.54 -13.76
N LEU A 72 -29.00 0.70 -13.57
CA LEU A 72 -28.13 0.75 -12.41
C LEU A 72 -26.99 1.71 -12.74
N TYR A 73 -26.81 2.75 -11.91
CA TYR A 73 -25.69 3.66 -12.04
C TYR A 73 -24.52 3.19 -11.19
N LEU A 74 -23.35 3.10 -11.82
CA LEU A 74 -22.09 2.74 -11.20
C LEU A 74 -21.29 4.03 -11.08
N LEU A 75 -21.15 4.55 -9.87
CA LEU A 75 -20.33 5.71 -9.55
C LEU A 75 -19.00 5.23 -9.00
N ILE A 76 -17.92 5.36 -9.80
CA ILE A 76 -16.60 4.86 -9.46
C ILE A 76 -15.67 6.03 -9.14
N GLU A 77 -15.20 6.07 -7.91
CA GLU A 77 -14.22 7.04 -7.40
C GLU A 77 -12.85 6.36 -7.27
N PHE A 78 -11.81 7.01 -7.74
CA PHE A 78 -10.43 6.50 -7.67
C PHE A 78 -9.66 7.20 -6.57
N GLN A 79 -8.96 6.43 -5.73
CA GLN A 79 -8.21 6.96 -4.59
C GLN A 79 -6.85 6.30 -4.45
N SER A 80 -5.80 7.10 -4.33
CA SER A 80 -4.43 6.65 -4.04
C SER A 80 -3.99 6.94 -2.60
N SER A 81 -4.85 7.59 -1.81
CA SER A 81 -4.63 7.85 -0.40
C SER A 81 -5.93 7.71 0.39
N VAL A 82 -5.81 7.31 1.66
CA VAL A 82 -6.99 7.16 2.53
C VAL A 82 -7.59 8.53 2.84
N ASP A 83 -8.84 8.74 2.40
CA ASP A 83 -9.66 9.88 2.80
C ASP A 83 -10.61 9.46 3.92
N LYS A 84 -10.39 9.97 5.12
CA LYS A 84 -11.21 9.62 6.29
C LYS A 84 -12.68 10.04 6.17
N TYR A 85 -12.99 10.98 5.27
CA TYR A 85 -14.34 11.45 5.00
C TYR A 85 -14.92 10.95 3.67
N MET A 86 -14.37 9.87 3.12
CA MET A 86 -14.82 9.32 1.85
C MET A 86 -16.33 9.00 1.85
N ALA A 87 -16.87 8.46 2.93
CA ALA A 87 -18.30 8.18 3.03
C ALA A 87 -19.18 9.45 2.89
N LEU A 88 -18.70 10.58 3.43
CA LEU A 88 -19.37 11.87 3.22
C LEU A 88 -19.27 12.34 1.76
N ARG A 89 -18.10 12.19 1.15
CA ARG A 89 -17.90 12.54 -0.27
C ARG A 89 -18.83 11.73 -1.17
N MET A 90 -18.90 10.42 -0.95
CA MET A 90 -19.78 9.54 -1.73
C MET A 90 -21.26 9.90 -1.55
N MET A 91 -21.69 10.26 -0.34
CA MET A 91 -23.03 10.73 -0.12
C MET A 91 -23.34 12.01 -0.91
N VAL A 92 -22.41 12.96 -0.94
CA VAL A 92 -22.55 14.20 -1.74
C VAL A 92 -22.62 13.89 -3.23
N TYR A 93 -21.77 13.00 -3.74
CA TYR A 93 -21.74 12.63 -5.16
C TYR A 93 -23.03 11.93 -5.60
N VAL A 94 -23.53 10.99 -4.80
CA VAL A 94 -24.82 10.34 -5.05
C VAL A 94 -25.96 11.37 -5.05
N GLY A 95 -25.97 12.31 -4.11
CA GLY A 95 -26.95 13.38 -4.08
C GLY A 95 -26.92 14.28 -5.31
N LEU A 96 -25.73 14.68 -5.76
CA LEU A 96 -25.54 15.48 -6.97
C LEU A 96 -25.96 14.72 -8.24
N LEU A 97 -25.61 13.43 -8.33
CA LEU A 97 -26.04 12.58 -9.42
C LEU A 97 -27.56 12.48 -9.50
N TYR A 98 -28.25 12.27 -8.38
CA TYR A 98 -29.72 12.26 -8.34
C TYR A 98 -30.33 13.60 -8.79
N GLN A 99 -29.76 14.73 -8.37
CA GLN A 99 -30.24 16.04 -8.82
C GLN A 99 -30.10 16.21 -10.34
N ASP A 100 -29.00 15.74 -10.92
CA ASP A 100 -28.79 15.80 -12.36
C ASP A 100 -29.76 14.87 -13.11
N LEU A 101 -29.96 13.63 -12.64
CA LEU A 101 -30.91 12.68 -13.21
C LEU A 101 -32.34 13.24 -13.19
N ILE A 102 -32.76 13.91 -12.11
CA ILE A 102 -34.05 14.59 -12.04
C ILE A 102 -34.15 15.70 -13.08
N LYS A 103 -33.09 16.54 -13.23
CA LYS A 103 -33.08 17.63 -14.22
C LYS A 103 -33.18 17.11 -15.65
N ARG A 104 -32.61 15.94 -15.94
CA ARG A 104 -32.66 15.31 -17.27
C ARG A 104 -33.94 14.51 -17.51
N GLY A 105 -34.76 14.32 -16.50
CA GLY A 105 -35.93 13.45 -16.56
C GLY A 105 -35.58 11.97 -16.63
N GLU A 106 -34.37 11.58 -16.22
CA GLU A 106 -33.86 10.19 -16.17
C GLU A 106 -34.24 9.52 -14.86
N VAL A 107 -35.49 9.63 -14.47
CA VAL A 107 -36.10 8.94 -13.32
C VAL A 107 -36.95 7.78 -13.78
N LEU A 108 -37.29 6.86 -12.88
CA LEU A 108 -38.15 5.72 -13.21
C LEU A 108 -39.57 6.19 -13.58
N VAL A 109 -40.30 5.36 -14.33
CA VAL A 109 -41.66 5.66 -14.82
C VAL A 109 -42.62 6.01 -13.68
N ASP A 110 -42.41 5.42 -12.49
CA ASP A 110 -43.19 5.68 -11.29
C ASP A 110 -42.70 6.90 -10.46
N GLY A 111 -41.73 7.65 -11.01
CA GLY A 111 -41.13 8.83 -10.37
C GLY A 111 -40.06 8.52 -9.32
N ARG A 112 -39.74 7.26 -9.06
CA ARG A 112 -38.66 6.90 -8.17
C ARG A 112 -37.28 7.16 -8.81
N LEU A 113 -36.29 7.32 -7.95
CA LEU A 113 -34.89 7.46 -8.37
C LEU A 113 -34.31 6.08 -8.79
N PRO A 114 -33.48 6.01 -9.83
CA PRO A 114 -32.82 4.76 -10.22
C PRO A 114 -31.81 4.33 -9.14
N PRO A 115 -31.51 3.04 -9.04
CA PRO A 115 -30.49 2.55 -8.10
C PRO A 115 -29.10 3.05 -8.51
N ILE A 116 -28.28 3.37 -7.49
CA ILE A 116 -26.87 3.74 -7.67
C ILE A 116 -26.03 2.81 -6.80
N LEU A 117 -24.96 2.24 -7.40
CA LEU A 117 -23.91 1.52 -6.69
C LEU A 117 -22.66 2.41 -6.62
N PRO A 118 -22.38 3.02 -5.46
CA PRO A 118 -21.17 3.80 -5.27
C PRO A 118 -19.99 2.86 -5.01
N ILE A 119 -18.91 3.01 -5.78
CA ILE A 119 -17.70 2.18 -5.70
C ILE A 119 -16.51 3.09 -5.46
N VAL A 120 -15.66 2.74 -4.52
CA VAL A 120 -14.33 3.34 -4.32
C VAL A 120 -13.29 2.30 -4.69
N LEU A 121 -12.50 2.61 -5.71
CA LEU A 121 -11.33 1.83 -6.10
C LEU A 121 -10.09 2.47 -5.50
N TYR A 122 -9.43 1.74 -4.61
CA TYR A 122 -8.28 2.22 -3.86
C TYR A 122 -7.01 1.46 -4.24
N ASN A 123 -5.98 2.19 -4.65
CA ASN A 123 -4.67 1.66 -5.04
C ASN A 123 -3.51 2.22 -4.19
N GLY A 124 -3.80 2.70 -2.98
CA GLY A 124 -2.76 3.23 -2.09
C GLY A 124 -1.91 2.14 -1.43
N ALA A 125 -0.68 2.51 -1.04
CA ALA A 125 0.28 1.59 -0.42
C ALA A 125 -0.13 1.09 0.98
N LYS A 126 -1.01 1.81 1.68
CA LYS A 126 -1.50 1.43 3.01
C LYS A 126 -2.90 0.86 2.90
N ARG A 127 -3.24 -0.09 3.76
CA ARG A 127 -4.62 -0.60 3.86
C ARG A 127 -5.62 0.53 4.10
N TRP A 128 -6.79 0.39 3.49
CA TRP A 128 -7.89 1.32 3.74
C TRP A 128 -8.41 1.20 5.17
N THR A 129 -8.57 2.33 5.85
CA THR A 129 -9.00 2.40 7.26
C THR A 129 -10.18 3.34 7.48
N ALA A 130 -10.63 4.05 6.45
CA ALA A 130 -11.76 4.96 6.59
C ALA A 130 -13.09 4.21 6.62
N ALA A 131 -14.08 4.81 7.27
CA ALA A 131 -15.45 4.29 7.33
C ALA A 131 -16.07 4.16 5.93
N THR A 132 -16.77 3.05 5.68
CA THR A 132 -17.49 2.80 4.43
C THR A 132 -18.97 3.18 4.48
N ASP A 133 -19.48 3.56 5.64
CA ASP A 133 -20.83 4.12 5.84
C ASP A 133 -20.71 5.50 6.48
N ILE A 134 -21.45 6.48 5.96
CA ILE A 134 -21.55 7.82 6.58
C ILE A 134 -22.04 7.74 8.02
N ALA A 135 -22.88 6.77 8.34
CA ALA A 135 -23.37 6.53 9.69
C ALA A 135 -22.25 6.32 10.71
N ASP A 136 -21.13 5.72 10.31
CA ASP A 136 -19.99 5.44 11.19
C ASP A 136 -19.15 6.70 11.51
N LEU A 137 -19.32 7.77 10.73
CA LEU A 137 -18.68 9.07 10.99
C LEU A 137 -19.45 9.94 11.98
N ILE A 138 -20.67 9.54 12.35
CA ILE A 138 -21.58 10.31 13.21
C ILE A 138 -21.71 9.57 14.54
N PRO A 139 -21.39 10.21 15.66
CA PRO A 139 -21.52 9.57 16.97
C PRO A 139 -22.97 9.20 17.27
N ALA A 140 -23.15 8.12 18.02
CA ALA A 140 -24.47 7.77 18.55
C ALA A 140 -24.88 8.79 19.62
N VAL A 141 -26.12 9.28 19.51
CA VAL A 141 -26.73 10.17 20.47
C VAL A 141 -28.07 9.58 20.93
N PRO A 142 -28.46 9.77 22.19
CA PRO A 142 -29.74 9.24 22.67
C PRO A 142 -30.93 10.01 22.10
N GLY A 143 -32.11 9.39 22.12
CA GLY A 143 -33.40 10.01 21.79
C GLY A 143 -33.66 10.13 20.30
N LEU A 144 -34.57 11.00 19.94
CA LEU A 144 -35.13 11.17 18.60
C LEU A 144 -34.08 11.46 17.52
N VAL A 145 -33.00 12.16 17.86
CA VAL A 145 -31.96 12.55 16.90
C VAL A 145 -31.32 11.35 16.24
N SER A 146 -31.22 10.21 16.93
CA SER A 146 -30.64 8.99 16.38
C SER A 146 -31.42 8.42 15.18
N GLU A 147 -32.74 8.67 15.11
CA GLU A 147 -33.58 8.20 14.01
C GLU A 147 -33.33 8.96 12.70
N PHE A 148 -32.78 10.18 12.80
CA PHE A 148 -32.43 11.02 11.64
C PHE A 148 -30.99 10.90 11.18
N LYS A 149 -30.25 9.94 11.73
CA LYS A 149 -28.89 9.67 11.32
C LYS A 149 -28.86 9.13 9.88
N PRO A 150 -28.21 9.83 8.92
CA PRO A 150 -28.12 9.33 7.55
C PRO A 150 -27.30 8.05 7.49
N SER A 151 -27.65 7.16 6.56
CA SER A 151 -26.85 5.99 6.17
C SER A 151 -26.72 5.95 4.66
N LEU A 152 -25.51 5.83 4.18
CA LEU A 152 -25.18 5.55 2.80
C LEU A 152 -23.83 4.84 2.79
N LYS A 153 -23.81 3.65 2.21
CA LYS A 153 -22.60 2.84 2.07
C LYS A 153 -22.02 2.98 0.68
N TYR A 154 -20.72 2.86 0.59
CA TYR A 154 -20.03 2.60 -0.67
C TYR A 154 -19.32 1.24 -0.62
N LEU A 155 -19.16 0.63 -1.79
CA LEU A 155 -18.37 -0.57 -1.95
C LEU A 155 -16.90 -0.18 -2.08
N LEU A 156 -16.04 -0.74 -1.24
CA LEU A 156 -14.60 -0.55 -1.33
C LEU A 156 -13.95 -1.72 -2.07
N ILE A 157 -13.17 -1.42 -3.10
CA ILE A 157 -12.24 -2.35 -3.74
C ILE A 157 -10.83 -1.85 -3.43
N ASP A 158 -10.18 -2.48 -2.45
CA ASP A 158 -8.80 -2.19 -2.04
C ASP A 158 -7.86 -3.14 -2.79
N GLU A 159 -7.13 -2.62 -3.78
CA GLU A 159 -6.19 -3.39 -4.61
C GLU A 159 -5.19 -4.18 -3.76
N SER A 160 -4.71 -3.59 -2.67
CA SER A 160 -3.75 -4.23 -1.77
C SER A 160 -4.32 -5.41 -0.97
N ALA A 161 -5.65 -5.64 -1.04
CA ALA A 161 -6.31 -6.77 -0.39
C ALA A 161 -6.12 -8.09 -1.14
N TYR A 162 -5.80 -8.02 -2.43
CA TYR A 162 -5.71 -9.19 -3.30
C TYR A 162 -4.26 -9.68 -3.42
N SER A 163 -4.03 -10.95 -3.21
CA SER A 163 -2.73 -11.58 -3.40
C SER A 163 -2.40 -11.77 -4.88
N SER A 164 -1.11 -11.86 -5.21
CA SER A 164 -0.65 -12.13 -6.58
C SER A 164 -1.20 -13.45 -7.13
N SER A 165 -1.41 -14.48 -6.29
CA SER A 165 -1.99 -15.76 -6.69
C SER A 165 -3.47 -15.64 -7.05
N GLU A 166 -4.26 -14.89 -6.29
CA GLU A 166 -5.67 -14.63 -6.59
C GLU A 166 -5.81 -13.86 -7.91
N LEU A 167 -5.04 -12.78 -8.07
CA LEU A 167 -5.05 -11.98 -9.29
C LEU A 167 -4.60 -12.78 -10.53
N SER A 168 -3.62 -13.68 -10.39
CA SER A 168 -3.12 -14.49 -11.52
C SER A 168 -4.12 -15.55 -11.99
N SER A 169 -5.04 -15.98 -11.13
CA SER A 169 -6.09 -16.94 -11.49
C SER A 169 -7.20 -16.31 -12.33
N LEU A 170 -7.29 -14.99 -12.37
CA LEU A 170 -8.31 -14.25 -13.10
C LEU A 170 -7.83 -13.87 -14.51
N ARG A 171 -8.57 -14.32 -15.55
CA ARG A 171 -8.40 -13.78 -16.91
C ARG A 171 -9.22 -12.50 -17.06
N ASN A 172 -8.70 -11.39 -16.51
CA ASN A 172 -9.43 -10.16 -16.23
C ASN A 172 -8.51 -8.95 -16.40
N LEU A 173 -8.97 -7.92 -17.15
CA LEU A 173 -8.16 -6.73 -17.45
C LEU A 173 -7.80 -5.94 -16.21
N VAL A 174 -8.72 -5.84 -15.23
CA VAL A 174 -8.48 -5.13 -13.99
C VAL A 174 -7.48 -5.90 -13.11
N ALA A 175 -7.56 -7.24 -13.09
CA ALA A 175 -6.55 -8.06 -12.42
C ALA A 175 -5.15 -7.87 -13.03
N ALA A 176 -5.04 -7.71 -14.34
CA ALA A 176 -3.77 -7.40 -14.99
C ALA A 176 -3.23 -6.02 -14.57
N VAL A 177 -4.12 -5.01 -14.43
CA VAL A 177 -3.74 -3.68 -13.89
C VAL A 177 -3.21 -3.81 -12.46
N PHE A 178 -3.91 -4.48 -11.57
CA PHE A 178 -3.49 -4.66 -10.17
C PHE A 178 -2.17 -5.43 -10.08
N ARG A 179 -2.00 -6.50 -10.85
CA ARG A 179 -0.72 -7.23 -10.92
C ARG A 179 0.44 -6.33 -11.38
N PHE A 180 0.20 -5.46 -12.35
CA PHE A 180 1.21 -4.53 -12.86
C PHE A 180 1.59 -3.48 -11.81
N GLU A 181 0.61 -2.92 -11.10
CA GLU A 181 0.87 -1.96 -10.01
C GLU A 181 1.65 -2.62 -8.85
N GLN A 182 1.33 -3.87 -8.51
CA GLN A 182 2.00 -4.65 -7.47
C GLN A 182 3.36 -5.23 -7.91
N ALA A 183 3.68 -5.21 -9.21
CA ALA A 183 4.93 -5.79 -9.72
C ALA A 183 6.15 -5.04 -9.17
N GLN A 184 7.04 -5.81 -8.52
CA GLN A 184 8.26 -5.30 -7.90
C GLN A 184 9.53 -5.66 -8.69
N SER A 185 9.41 -6.55 -9.68
CA SER A 185 10.55 -6.97 -10.49
C SER A 185 10.29 -6.76 -11.98
N PRO A 186 11.34 -6.51 -12.77
CA PRO A 186 11.23 -6.42 -14.22
C PRO A 186 10.65 -7.69 -14.86
N ALA A 187 11.00 -8.87 -14.36
CA ALA A 187 10.45 -10.14 -14.83
C ALA A 187 8.94 -10.24 -14.64
N SER A 188 8.40 -9.80 -13.49
CA SER A 188 6.96 -9.77 -13.24
C SER A 188 6.24 -8.81 -14.19
N ILE A 189 6.87 -7.71 -14.57
CA ILE A 189 6.34 -6.75 -15.55
C ILE A 189 6.30 -7.38 -16.94
N GLU A 190 7.37 -8.05 -17.34
CA GLU A 190 7.48 -8.75 -18.63
C GLU A 190 6.41 -9.84 -18.77
N ASP A 191 6.22 -10.65 -17.73
CA ASP A 191 5.20 -11.71 -17.70
C ASP A 191 3.80 -11.13 -17.92
N ILE A 192 3.47 -10.00 -17.30
CA ILE A 192 2.17 -9.35 -17.47
C ILE A 192 2.00 -8.78 -18.88
N ILE A 193 3.05 -8.19 -19.45
CA ILE A 193 3.03 -7.68 -20.83
C ILE A 193 2.83 -8.82 -21.82
N ASN A 194 3.52 -9.96 -21.65
CA ASN A 194 3.36 -11.14 -22.48
C ASN A 194 1.92 -11.65 -22.44
N LEU A 195 1.34 -11.73 -21.25
CA LEU A 195 -0.03 -12.15 -21.02
C LEU A 195 -1.03 -11.19 -21.69
N LEU A 196 -0.81 -9.88 -21.59
CA LEU A 196 -1.67 -8.88 -22.27
C LEU A 196 -1.55 -8.96 -23.80
N ILE A 197 -0.35 -9.20 -24.35
CA ILE A 197 -0.14 -9.40 -25.79
C ILE A 197 -0.96 -10.60 -26.28
N GLU A 198 -0.96 -11.70 -25.52
CA GLU A 198 -1.73 -12.91 -25.83
C GLU A 198 -3.24 -12.66 -25.73
N TRP A 199 -3.70 -12.12 -24.61
CA TRP A 199 -5.14 -11.92 -24.34
C TRP A 199 -5.81 -10.94 -25.30
N LEU A 200 -5.03 -9.94 -25.74
CA LEU A 200 -5.52 -8.84 -26.57
C LEU A 200 -5.09 -9.01 -28.04
N ALA A 201 -4.77 -10.24 -28.50
CA ALA A 201 -4.28 -10.51 -29.87
C ALA A 201 -5.15 -9.82 -30.93
N ASP A 202 -6.46 -9.93 -30.80
CA ASP A 202 -7.47 -9.41 -31.74
C ASP A 202 -8.08 -8.06 -31.29
N ARG A 203 -7.47 -7.38 -30.29
CA ARG A 203 -8.01 -6.15 -29.68
C ARG A 203 -6.97 -5.02 -29.72
N PRO A 204 -6.72 -4.41 -30.88
CA PRO A 204 -5.71 -3.37 -31.04
C PRO A 204 -6.02 -2.11 -30.21
N ASP A 205 -7.29 -1.79 -30.01
CA ASP A 205 -7.78 -0.69 -29.18
C ASP A 205 -7.32 -0.82 -27.72
N LEU A 206 -7.53 -2.00 -27.12
CA LEU A 206 -7.11 -2.29 -25.75
C LEU A 206 -5.59 -2.44 -25.64
N LYS A 207 -4.91 -3.04 -26.63
CA LYS A 207 -3.44 -3.08 -26.66
C LYS A 207 -2.85 -1.68 -26.56
N ARG A 208 -3.34 -0.76 -27.37
CA ARG A 208 -2.88 0.63 -27.37
C ARG A 208 -3.18 1.31 -26.04
N MET A 209 -4.38 1.08 -25.48
CA MET A 209 -4.77 1.64 -24.18
C MET A 209 -3.83 1.16 -23.08
N PHE A 210 -3.55 -0.14 -22.99
CA PHE A 210 -2.58 -0.68 -22.03
C PHE A 210 -1.17 -0.16 -22.26
N ALA A 211 -0.71 -0.06 -23.50
CA ALA A 211 0.62 0.46 -23.83
C ALA A 211 0.79 1.89 -23.31
N LEU A 212 -0.18 2.76 -23.56
CA LEU A 212 -0.17 4.15 -23.08
C LEU A 212 -0.20 4.21 -21.54
N TRP A 213 -1.02 3.39 -20.90
CA TRP A 213 -1.14 3.33 -19.46
C TRP A 213 0.15 2.77 -18.79
N ILE A 214 0.70 1.66 -19.30
CA ILE A 214 1.95 1.05 -18.84
C ILE A 214 3.08 2.05 -18.94
N ARG A 215 3.22 2.70 -20.10
CA ARG A 215 4.23 3.73 -20.31
C ARG A 215 4.12 4.84 -19.28
N ALA A 216 2.92 5.40 -19.08
CA ALA A 216 2.69 6.46 -18.11
C ALA A 216 3.00 6.01 -16.67
N THR A 217 2.71 4.75 -16.34
CA THR A 217 2.98 4.16 -15.03
C THR A 217 4.46 3.91 -14.80
N LEU A 218 5.19 3.39 -15.79
CA LEU A 218 6.64 3.18 -15.70
C LEU A 218 7.40 4.51 -15.58
N MET A 219 6.99 5.56 -16.30
CA MET A 219 7.59 6.89 -16.18
C MET A 219 7.40 7.52 -14.80
N ARG A 220 6.38 7.11 -14.03
CA ARG A 220 6.09 7.61 -12.68
C ARG A 220 6.84 6.86 -11.59
N LYS A 221 7.10 5.56 -11.78
CA LYS A 221 7.89 4.78 -10.82
C LYS A 221 9.31 5.33 -10.85
N GLN A 222 9.73 6.07 -9.81
CA GLN A 222 11.00 6.83 -9.72
C GLN A 222 12.25 5.97 -9.92
N ASN A 223 12.15 4.66 -9.68
CA ASN A 223 13.25 3.70 -9.86
C ASN A 223 13.58 3.44 -11.34
N TYR A 224 12.77 3.93 -12.26
CA TYR A 224 12.90 3.69 -13.67
C TYR A 224 13.16 4.97 -14.47
N SER A 225 14.02 5.89 -14.07
CA SER A 225 14.38 7.19 -14.73
C SER A 225 14.47 7.14 -16.28
N ILE A 226 13.41 6.65 -16.92
CA ILE A 226 13.37 6.33 -18.34
C ILE A 226 12.52 7.36 -19.06
N LEU A 227 13.15 8.14 -19.93
CA LEU A 227 12.44 8.81 -21.01
C LEU A 227 12.02 7.73 -22.04
N LEU A 228 10.82 7.17 -21.85
CA LEU A 228 10.23 6.27 -22.83
C LEU A 228 9.83 7.08 -24.07
N PRO A 229 10.25 6.69 -25.29
CA PRO A 229 9.77 7.32 -26.51
C PRO A 229 8.24 7.23 -26.62
N GLN A 230 7.65 7.91 -27.57
CA GLN A 230 6.19 7.79 -27.83
C GLN A 230 5.90 6.41 -28.42
N ILE A 231 5.76 5.42 -27.55
CA ILE A 231 5.41 4.04 -27.88
C ILE A 231 3.97 3.84 -27.48
N ASP A 232 3.15 3.32 -28.36
CA ASP A 232 1.73 3.02 -28.17
C ASP A 232 1.38 1.57 -28.53
N ASP A 233 2.40 0.70 -28.66
CA ASP A 233 2.29 -0.74 -28.88
C ASP A 233 2.96 -1.54 -27.74
N LEU A 234 2.27 -2.60 -27.27
CA LEU A 234 2.77 -3.47 -26.18
C LEU A 234 4.01 -4.27 -26.60
N GLN A 235 4.11 -4.63 -27.89
CA GLN A 235 5.25 -5.37 -28.41
C GLN A 235 6.52 -4.51 -28.39
N GLU A 236 6.40 -3.25 -28.76
CA GLU A 236 7.51 -2.30 -28.71
C GLU A 236 7.95 -2.04 -27.24
N ILE A 237 6.99 -1.92 -26.31
CA ILE A 237 7.30 -1.81 -24.89
C ILE A 237 8.06 -3.05 -24.40
N LYS A 238 7.62 -4.26 -24.82
CA LYS A 238 8.31 -5.51 -24.49
C LYS A 238 9.75 -5.52 -24.96
N VAL A 239 10.01 -5.20 -26.23
CA VAL A 239 11.37 -5.18 -26.79
C VAL A 239 12.25 -4.19 -26.03
N MET A 240 11.74 -2.99 -25.80
CA MET A 240 12.46 -1.96 -25.07
C MET A 240 12.75 -2.36 -23.60
N LEU A 241 11.81 -3.07 -22.95
CA LEU A 241 12.03 -3.59 -21.60
C LEU A 241 13.08 -4.68 -21.59
N ALA A 242 13.09 -5.59 -22.59
CA ALA A 242 14.09 -6.64 -22.69
C ALA A 242 15.51 -6.08 -22.80
N ASP A 243 15.72 -5.04 -23.62
CA ASP A 243 17.01 -4.35 -23.76
C ASP A 243 17.49 -3.69 -22.44
N ARG A 244 16.56 -3.32 -21.55
CA ARG A 244 16.85 -2.64 -20.29
C ARG A 244 16.75 -3.52 -19.04
N LEU A 245 16.22 -4.73 -19.17
CA LEU A 245 16.11 -5.70 -18.07
C LEU A 245 17.48 -5.99 -17.43
N GLU A 246 18.53 -6.06 -18.22
CA GLU A 246 19.89 -6.24 -17.72
C GLU A 246 20.38 -5.03 -16.92
N GLU A 247 20.13 -3.81 -17.41
CA GLU A 247 20.49 -2.57 -16.69
C GLU A 247 19.71 -2.45 -15.37
N TRP A 248 18.43 -2.82 -15.38
CA TRP A 248 17.59 -2.78 -14.17
C TRP A 248 17.99 -3.86 -13.16
N ALA A 249 18.29 -5.09 -13.62
CA ALA A 249 18.78 -6.15 -12.75
C ALA A 249 20.08 -5.72 -12.05
N HIS A 250 20.97 -5.07 -12.76
CA HIS A 250 22.18 -4.50 -12.18
C HIS A 250 21.89 -3.37 -11.19
N GLY A 251 20.91 -2.50 -11.50
CA GLY A 251 20.47 -1.42 -10.61
C GLY A 251 19.89 -1.96 -9.30
N TYR A 252 18.98 -2.93 -9.36
CA TYR A 252 18.40 -3.57 -8.17
C TYR A 252 19.42 -4.30 -7.31
N ILE A 253 20.35 -5.02 -7.96
CA ILE A 253 21.45 -5.70 -7.25
C ILE A 253 22.35 -4.67 -6.56
N ALA A 254 22.65 -3.54 -7.22
CA ALA A 254 23.46 -2.48 -6.64
C ALA A 254 22.76 -1.79 -5.47
N GLU A 255 21.47 -1.51 -5.58
CA GLU A 255 20.65 -0.87 -4.53
C GLU A 255 20.49 -1.80 -3.33
N GLY A 256 20.12 -3.06 -3.54
CA GLY A 256 20.04 -4.06 -2.46
C GLY A 256 21.39 -4.33 -1.79
N LYS A 257 22.50 -4.28 -2.54
CA LYS A 257 23.85 -4.37 -1.98
C LYS A 257 24.20 -3.14 -1.14
N GLN A 258 23.78 -1.97 -1.57
CA GLN A 258 24.01 -0.72 -0.83
C GLN A 258 23.18 -0.65 0.45
N GLU A 259 21.90 -1.05 0.40
CA GLU A 259 21.04 -1.17 1.57
C GLU A 259 21.57 -2.19 2.57
N GLY A 260 21.90 -3.40 2.11
CA GLY A 260 22.50 -4.43 2.96
C GLY A 260 23.85 -4.02 3.56
N LEU A 261 24.65 -3.23 2.83
CA LEU A 261 25.89 -2.67 3.36
C LEU A 261 25.64 -1.62 4.44
N GLN A 262 24.63 -0.76 4.27
CA GLN A 262 24.26 0.23 5.27
C GLN A 262 23.70 -0.41 6.53
N GLU A 263 22.79 -1.38 6.38
CA GLU A 263 22.22 -2.12 7.52
C GLU A 263 23.30 -2.89 8.27
N GLY A 264 24.17 -3.62 7.55
CA GLY A 264 25.27 -4.35 8.16
C GLY A 264 26.28 -3.44 8.88
N LYS A 265 26.54 -2.24 8.33
CA LYS A 265 27.40 -1.25 8.97
C LYS A 265 26.75 -0.65 10.23
N GLN A 266 25.46 -0.42 10.21
CA GLN A 266 24.70 0.10 11.35
C GLN A 266 24.63 -0.94 12.49
N GLN A 267 24.31 -2.19 12.15
CA GLN A 267 24.31 -3.31 13.11
C GLN A 267 25.70 -3.55 13.69
N GLY A 268 26.73 -3.61 12.85
CA GLY A 268 28.11 -3.78 13.31
C GLY A 268 28.60 -2.66 14.22
N LEU A 269 28.19 -1.41 13.94
CA LEU A 269 28.51 -0.27 14.82
C LEU A 269 27.79 -0.38 16.17
N GLN A 270 26.52 -0.76 16.17
CA GLN A 270 25.73 -0.92 17.39
C GLN A 270 26.26 -2.07 18.26
N GLU A 271 26.55 -3.21 17.66
CA GLU A 271 27.17 -4.34 18.38
C GLU A 271 28.58 -4.00 18.90
N GLY A 272 29.35 -3.26 18.09
CA GLY A 272 30.69 -2.82 18.47
C GLY A 272 30.64 -1.85 19.67
N LEU A 273 29.70 -0.92 19.70
CA LEU A 273 29.50 -0.01 20.83
C LEU A 273 29.09 -0.77 22.10
N GLN A 274 28.11 -1.66 22.01
CA GLN A 274 27.66 -2.46 23.18
C GLN A 274 28.78 -3.31 23.74
N LYS A 275 29.54 -4.01 22.87
CA LYS A 275 30.70 -4.80 23.31
C LYS A 275 31.82 -3.94 23.88
N GLY A 276 32.03 -2.74 23.30
CA GLY A 276 33.00 -1.77 23.79
C GLY A 276 32.65 -1.23 25.19
N GLU A 277 31.40 -0.90 25.42
CA GLU A 277 30.90 -0.42 26.73
C GLU A 277 31.01 -1.51 27.80
N LEU A 278 30.56 -2.73 27.51
CA LEU A 278 30.68 -3.87 28.41
C LEU A 278 32.15 -4.17 28.81
N ASN A 279 33.01 -4.23 27.79
CA ASN A 279 34.44 -4.47 28.04
C ASN A 279 35.10 -3.30 28.78
N GLY A 280 34.68 -2.06 28.49
CA GLY A 280 35.14 -0.87 29.18
C GLY A 280 34.75 -0.87 30.68
N LEU A 281 33.47 -1.21 30.95
CA LEU A 281 32.95 -1.33 32.29
C LEU A 281 33.69 -2.41 33.07
N GLN A 282 33.80 -3.63 32.54
CA GLN A 282 34.52 -4.74 33.20
C GLN A 282 35.98 -4.40 33.51
N LYS A 283 36.69 -3.76 32.57
CA LYS A 283 38.09 -3.31 32.84
C LYS A 283 38.16 -2.22 33.87
N GLY A 284 37.19 -1.29 33.88
CA GLY A 284 37.11 -0.22 34.88
C GLY A 284 36.92 -0.78 36.30
N GLU A 285 35.93 -1.65 36.46
CA GLU A 285 35.63 -2.31 37.74
C GLU A 285 36.79 -3.19 38.21
N MET A 286 37.43 -3.95 37.34
CA MET A 286 38.63 -4.74 37.63
C MET A 286 39.76 -3.86 38.20
N LEU A 287 40.06 -2.73 37.56
CA LEU A 287 41.11 -1.81 38.02
C LEU A 287 40.72 -1.13 39.34
N ALA A 288 39.44 -0.79 39.51
CA ALA A 288 38.94 -0.21 40.76
C ALA A 288 39.06 -1.20 41.90
N LEU A 289 38.68 -2.47 41.72
CA LEU A 289 38.83 -3.53 42.71
C LEU A 289 40.31 -3.73 43.07
N GLN A 290 41.21 -3.83 42.10
CA GLN A 290 42.64 -3.99 42.39
C GLN A 290 43.21 -2.82 43.20
N ARG A 291 42.79 -1.57 42.88
CA ARG A 291 43.21 -0.38 43.64
C ARG A 291 42.66 -0.41 45.08
N LEU A 292 41.41 -0.81 45.28
CA LEU A 292 40.80 -0.93 46.58
C LEU A 292 41.52 -1.97 47.44
N LEU A 293 41.76 -3.15 46.86
CA LEU A 293 42.48 -4.22 47.56
C LEU A 293 43.92 -3.84 47.92
N ALA A 294 44.65 -3.20 47.00
CA ALA A 294 46.00 -2.70 47.26
C ALA A 294 46.02 -1.64 48.40
N LYS A 295 45.04 -0.78 48.47
CA LYS A 295 44.93 0.26 49.48
C LYS A 295 44.58 -0.34 50.87
N ARG A 296 43.74 -1.38 50.90
CA ARG A 296 43.28 -1.99 52.16
C ARG A 296 44.22 -3.06 52.72
N PHE A 297 44.77 -3.87 51.88
CA PHE A 297 45.52 -5.10 52.26
C PHE A 297 47.02 -5.06 51.88
N GLY A 298 47.45 -3.99 51.18
CA GLY A 298 48.85 -3.87 50.76
C GLY A 298 49.11 -4.57 49.42
N VAL A 299 50.32 -5.22 49.30
CA VAL A 299 50.73 -5.87 48.04
C VAL A 299 49.82 -7.05 47.72
N ILE A 300 49.14 -7.01 46.55
CA ILE A 300 48.26 -8.07 46.10
C ILE A 300 49.08 -9.17 45.42
N PRO A 301 48.91 -10.46 45.82
CA PRO A 301 49.56 -11.58 45.14
C PRO A 301 49.21 -11.66 43.63
N MET A 302 50.15 -12.10 42.81
CA MET A 302 49.96 -12.21 41.37
C MET A 302 48.81 -13.14 40.99
N GLU A 303 48.59 -14.20 41.78
CA GLU A 303 47.47 -15.14 41.63
C GLU A 303 46.12 -14.43 41.77
N THR A 304 45.96 -13.51 42.72
CA THR A 304 44.78 -12.72 42.92
C THR A 304 44.55 -11.73 41.78
N VAL A 305 45.62 -11.10 41.28
CA VAL A 305 45.52 -10.21 40.09
C VAL A 305 45.02 -10.99 38.88
N THR A 306 45.54 -12.22 38.68
CA THR A 306 45.16 -13.10 37.57
C THR A 306 43.67 -13.53 37.70
N LEU A 307 43.26 -13.91 38.93
CA LEU A 307 41.88 -14.28 39.23
C LEU A 307 40.91 -13.14 38.89
N ILE A 308 41.18 -11.93 39.33
CA ILE A 308 40.36 -10.75 39.03
C ILE A 308 40.33 -10.45 37.52
N SER A 309 41.46 -10.63 36.84
CA SER A 309 41.53 -10.32 35.39
C SER A 309 40.73 -11.28 34.48
N GLN A 310 40.43 -12.48 35.00
CA GLN A 310 39.69 -13.53 34.28
C GLN A 310 38.23 -13.63 34.72
N ALA A 311 37.83 -12.91 35.74
CA ALA A 311 36.51 -13.00 36.34
C ALA A 311 35.44 -12.27 35.47
N PRO A 312 34.20 -12.79 35.41
CA PRO A 312 33.07 -12.09 34.86
C PRO A 312 32.73 -10.86 35.69
N LEU A 313 32.05 -9.87 35.12
CA LEU A 313 31.69 -8.60 35.75
C LEU A 313 30.94 -8.80 37.09
N GLU A 314 30.00 -9.73 37.12
CA GLU A 314 29.19 -10.06 38.30
C GLU A 314 30.03 -10.49 39.50
N ASP A 315 31.11 -11.24 39.28
CA ASP A 315 32.02 -11.64 40.33
C ASP A 315 32.90 -10.48 40.78
N ILE A 316 33.33 -9.63 39.86
CA ILE A 316 34.14 -8.45 40.21
C ILE A 316 33.32 -7.47 41.09
N GLU A 317 32.07 -7.20 40.72
CA GLU A 317 31.15 -6.37 41.52
C GLU A 317 30.91 -6.95 42.91
N ARG A 318 30.63 -8.24 42.99
CA ARG A 318 30.46 -8.95 44.29
C ARG A 318 31.70 -8.88 45.15
N TRP A 319 32.88 -9.07 44.56
CA TRP A 319 34.15 -8.95 45.29
C TRP A 319 34.46 -7.52 45.70
N PHE A 320 34.05 -6.53 44.91
CA PHE A 320 34.19 -5.13 45.21
C PHE A 320 33.38 -4.77 46.48
N ASP A 321 32.13 -5.17 46.55
CA ASP A 321 31.29 -4.95 47.73
C ASP A 321 31.85 -5.64 48.97
N ARG A 322 32.29 -6.90 48.83
CA ARG A 322 32.91 -7.62 49.96
C ARG A 322 34.26 -7.00 50.38
N ALA A 323 35.02 -6.46 49.45
CA ALA A 323 36.28 -5.80 49.75
C ALA A 323 36.14 -4.58 50.65
N ILE A 324 34.94 -3.99 50.77
CA ILE A 324 34.69 -2.84 51.67
C ILE A 324 34.72 -3.29 53.12
N ASP A 325 34.18 -4.46 53.47
CA ASP A 325 33.98 -4.89 54.86
C ASP A 325 34.94 -6.02 55.31
N ALA A 326 35.59 -6.72 54.37
CA ALA A 326 36.47 -7.85 54.65
C ALA A 326 37.62 -7.49 55.56
N LYS A 327 37.94 -8.37 56.54
CA LYS A 327 39.05 -8.17 57.45
C LYS A 327 40.40 -8.63 56.90
N GLN A 328 40.36 -9.60 56.02
CA GLN A 328 41.57 -10.16 55.38
C GLN A 328 41.31 -10.37 53.88
N LEU A 329 42.38 -10.36 53.04
CA LEU A 329 42.28 -10.51 51.60
C LEU A 329 41.55 -11.79 51.15
N PRO A 330 41.75 -12.98 51.77
CA PRO A 330 41.03 -14.19 51.39
C PRO A 330 39.51 -14.10 51.60
N ASP A 331 39.04 -13.30 52.55
CA ASP A 331 37.60 -13.15 52.85
C ASP A 331 36.83 -12.52 51.71
N VAL A 332 37.50 -11.76 50.84
CA VAL A 332 36.90 -11.10 49.68
C VAL A 332 36.44 -12.14 48.64
N PHE A 333 37.17 -13.21 48.51
CA PHE A 333 36.98 -14.23 47.46
C PHE A 333 36.31 -15.51 47.98
N ALA A 334 35.99 -15.55 49.28
CA ALA A 334 35.24 -16.67 49.87
C ALA A 334 33.82 -16.73 49.25
N ASP A 335 33.27 -17.92 49.01
CA ASP A 335 31.92 -18.13 48.47
C ASP A 335 30.81 -17.64 49.42
#